data_74edc54d78332c872ceba71ca4a00547
#
_entry.id   74edc54d78332c872ceba71ca4a00547
#
_cell.length_a   1.000
_cell.length_b   1.000
_cell.length_c   1.000
_cell.angle_alpha   90.00
_cell.angle_beta   90.00
_cell.angle_gamma   90.00
#
_symmetry.space_group_name_H-M   'P 1'
#
loop_
_entity.id
_entity.type
_entity.pdbx_description
1 polymer ?
#
loop_
_entity_poly.entity_id
_entity_poly.type
_entity_poly.pdbx_seq_one_letter_code
_entity_poly.pdbx_strand_id
1 'polypeptide(L)'
;TATERARLALAAKSDTTIHIVTEADLKDGSARPRKSGMLTWRFKAQNVRDVAWAGSPDYLWDGSNYDGHFAFAYYRPSAESSWSEAAKMSRFSIKEYSERWLPYPYPHISAVEGPISGMEYPMVAMEAPNIRGERGLQTQQDALNSLYNVITHEIGHMWYPMTVGSNERLYAWMDEGFNTFINTFSEEDYWQRSDSLNRKGEEKFFVMVNDQRPTAQPIMTPANRYRNNANLGELAYVKPSIALLALRNEVLGPAVFDKAFSEYTHRWAFKHPTPADFF
;
A
#
# COMPACT_ATOMS: atom_id res chain seq x y z
N THR A 1 -10.21 -10.43 -25.98
CA THR A 1 -11.53 -9.88 -26.42
C THR A 1 -11.37 -8.46 -26.94
N ALA A 2 -12.38 -7.87 -27.65
CA ALA A 2 -12.36 -6.49 -28.13
C ALA A 2 -12.18 -5.48 -26.97
N THR A 3 -12.73 -5.77 -25.81
CA THR A 3 -12.60 -4.98 -24.60
C THR A 3 -11.16 -5.00 -24.06
N GLU A 4 -10.49 -6.11 -24.11
CA GLU A 4 -9.11 -6.32 -23.70
C GLU A 4 -8.14 -5.56 -24.64
N ARG A 5 -8.39 -5.59 -25.95
CA ARG A 5 -7.63 -4.81 -26.95
C ARG A 5 -7.82 -3.30 -26.77
N ALA A 6 -9.03 -2.84 -26.41
CA ALA A 6 -9.31 -1.44 -26.14
C ALA A 6 -8.60 -0.95 -24.85
N ARG A 7 -8.53 -1.80 -23.81
CA ARG A 7 -7.81 -1.52 -22.56
C ARG A 7 -6.30 -1.46 -22.80
N LEU A 8 -5.74 -2.39 -23.57
CA LEU A 8 -4.35 -2.40 -23.98
C LEU A 8 -3.98 -1.17 -24.84
N ALA A 9 -4.86 -0.74 -25.75
CA ALA A 9 -4.66 0.46 -26.55
C ALA A 9 -4.73 1.77 -25.73
N LEU A 10 -5.46 1.77 -24.60
CA LEU A 10 -5.50 2.91 -23.69
C LEU A 10 -4.19 2.99 -22.85
N ALA A 11 -3.68 1.84 -22.42
CA ALA A 11 -2.40 1.74 -21.71
C ALA A 11 -1.21 2.16 -22.62
N ALA A 12 -1.24 1.82 -23.91
CA ALA A 12 -0.21 2.16 -24.87
C ALA A 12 -0.14 3.67 -25.23
N LYS A 13 -1.10 4.49 -24.81
CA LYS A 13 -1.13 5.93 -25.07
C LYS A 13 -0.51 6.79 -23.96
N SER A 14 -0.10 6.20 -22.85
CA SER A 14 0.63 6.92 -21.81
C SER A 14 2.13 6.73 -21.99
N ASP A 15 2.91 7.80 -21.85
CA ASP A 15 4.39 7.80 -21.91
C ASP A 15 5.08 6.95 -20.84
N THR A 16 4.32 6.21 -20.06
CA THR A 16 4.79 5.30 -19.03
C THR A 16 5.00 3.93 -19.62
N THR A 17 6.22 3.47 -19.57
CA THR A 17 6.71 2.21 -20.13
C THR A 17 6.16 0.99 -19.34
N ILE A 18 4.86 0.76 -19.42
CA ILE A 18 4.32 -0.56 -19.11
C ILE A 18 4.51 -1.38 -20.38
N HIS A 19 5.56 -2.18 -20.44
CA HIS A 19 5.70 -3.16 -21.51
C HIS A 19 4.74 -4.33 -21.24
N ILE A 20 3.47 -4.13 -21.55
CA ILE A 20 2.58 -5.26 -21.78
C ILE A 20 3.08 -5.92 -23.05
N VAL A 21 3.59 -7.12 -22.96
CA VAL A 21 4.05 -7.88 -24.12
C VAL A 21 2.85 -8.24 -24.98
N THR A 22 2.67 -7.50 -26.06
CA THR A 22 1.66 -7.76 -27.08
C THR A 22 2.24 -8.67 -28.17
N GLU A 23 1.39 -9.19 -29.05
CA GLU A 23 1.89 -9.89 -30.26
C GLU A 23 2.83 -9.01 -31.11
N ALA A 24 2.69 -7.69 -31.04
CA ALA A 24 3.59 -6.75 -31.70
C ALA A 24 4.97 -6.73 -31.04
N ASP A 25 5.03 -6.78 -29.70
CA ASP A 25 6.28 -6.87 -28.94
C ASP A 25 7.00 -8.20 -29.19
N LEU A 26 6.25 -9.27 -29.43
CA LEU A 26 6.81 -10.55 -29.89
C LEU A 26 7.48 -10.45 -31.26
N LYS A 27 6.98 -9.55 -32.12
CA LYS A 27 7.53 -9.32 -33.45
C LYS A 27 8.78 -8.43 -33.44
N ASP A 28 8.87 -7.49 -32.52
CA ASP A 28 10.06 -6.62 -32.37
C ASP A 28 11.19 -7.27 -31.57
N GLY A 29 10.94 -8.45 -30.98
CA GLY A 29 11.93 -9.24 -30.29
C GLY A 29 12.05 -8.96 -28.78
N SER A 30 11.17 -8.17 -28.18
CA SER A 30 11.15 -7.90 -26.74
C SER A 30 10.75 -9.13 -25.92
N ALA A 31 9.93 -10.03 -26.50
CA ALA A 31 9.68 -11.37 -25.98
C ALA A 31 9.80 -12.40 -27.12
N ARG A 32 10.67 -13.37 -26.98
CA ARG A 32 10.86 -14.43 -27.98
C ARG A 32 10.41 -15.76 -27.46
N PRO A 33 9.52 -16.50 -28.17
CA PRO A 33 9.28 -17.88 -27.86
C PRO A 33 10.59 -18.68 -27.99
N ARG A 34 10.95 -19.42 -26.96
CA ARG A 34 12.05 -20.39 -27.06
C ARG A 34 11.58 -21.61 -27.85
N LYS A 35 12.51 -22.38 -28.42
CA LYS A 35 12.25 -23.67 -29.10
C LYS A 35 11.43 -24.65 -28.24
N SER A 36 11.37 -24.45 -26.93
CA SER A 36 10.62 -25.23 -25.95
C SER A 36 9.17 -24.78 -25.74
N GLY A 37 8.67 -23.75 -26.45
CA GLY A 37 7.36 -23.14 -26.19
C GLY A 37 7.31 -22.21 -24.96
N MET A 38 8.45 -21.98 -24.30
CA MET A 38 8.57 -21.03 -23.18
C MET A 38 8.70 -19.60 -23.68
N LEU A 39 8.04 -18.66 -22.97
CA LEU A 39 8.19 -17.21 -23.18
C LEU A 39 9.20 -16.64 -22.19
N THR A 40 9.92 -15.61 -22.63
CA THR A 40 10.78 -14.82 -21.75
C THR A 40 10.15 -13.45 -21.57
N TRP A 41 9.82 -13.11 -20.33
CA TRP A 41 9.30 -11.81 -19.93
C TRP A 41 10.44 -10.92 -19.43
N ARG A 42 10.41 -9.65 -19.76
CA ARG A 42 11.40 -8.67 -19.32
C ARG A 42 10.69 -7.47 -18.76
N PHE A 43 11.05 -7.10 -17.55
CA PHE A 43 10.51 -5.95 -16.85
C PHE A 43 11.64 -4.96 -16.59
N LYS A 44 11.32 -3.67 -16.63
CA LYS A 44 12.26 -2.60 -16.28
C LYS A 44 11.53 -1.65 -15.34
N ALA A 45 12.12 -1.39 -14.19
CA ALA A 45 11.67 -0.40 -13.22
C ALA A 45 12.81 0.57 -12.88
N GLN A 46 12.47 1.79 -12.52
CA GLN A 46 13.43 2.83 -12.12
C GLN A 46 13.09 3.32 -10.71
N ASN A 47 14.11 3.72 -9.96
CA ASN A 47 13.98 4.24 -8.58
C ASN A 47 13.25 3.25 -7.66
N VAL A 48 13.54 1.96 -7.80
CA VAL A 48 12.96 0.90 -6.99
C VAL A 48 14.06 0.22 -6.17
N ARG A 49 13.72 -0.24 -4.98
CA ARG A 49 14.62 -0.90 -4.03
C ARG A 49 14.65 -2.42 -4.17
N ASP A 50 13.58 -2.98 -4.70
CA ASP A 50 13.40 -4.40 -4.98
C ASP A 50 12.35 -4.62 -6.07
N VAL A 51 11.97 -5.87 -6.32
CA VAL A 51 11.01 -6.24 -7.36
C VAL A 51 10.23 -7.48 -6.95
N ALA A 52 8.92 -7.45 -7.21
CA ALA A 52 8.07 -8.63 -7.13
C ALA A 52 7.33 -8.84 -8.46
N TRP A 53 6.89 -10.06 -8.67
CA TRP A 53 6.01 -10.40 -9.79
C TRP A 53 5.01 -11.46 -9.36
N ALA A 54 3.87 -11.48 -9.99
CA ALA A 54 2.85 -12.50 -9.81
C ALA A 54 2.35 -12.98 -11.17
N GLY A 55 1.85 -14.19 -11.23
CA GLY A 55 1.27 -14.75 -12.43
C GLY A 55 0.34 -15.91 -12.11
N SER A 56 -0.77 -15.97 -12.78
CA SER A 56 -1.72 -17.07 -12.72
C SER A 56 -2.41 -17.22 -14.08
N PRO A 57 -2.74 -18.44 -14.53
CA PRO A 57 -3.54 -18.65 -15.74
C PRO A 57 -4.98 -18.20 -15.56
N ASP A 58 -5.47 -18.03 -14.32
CA ASP A 58 -6.86 -17.81 -13.99
C ASP A 58 -7.15 -16.37 -13.50
N TYR A 59 -6.16 -15.48 -13.49
CA TYR A 59 -6.40 -14.12 -13.05
C TYR A 59 -7.39 -13.39 -13.97
N LEU A 60 -8.44 -12.86 -13.36
CA LEU A 60 -9.18 -11.71 -13.87
C LEU A 60 -8.37 -10.44 -13.58
N TRP A 61 -8.63 -9.37 -14.32
CA TRP A 61 -8.00 -8.10 -14.04
C TRP A 61 -8.91 -6.93 -14.38
N ASP A 62 -8.81 -5.90 -13.56
CA ASP A 62 -9.47 -4.62 -13.72
C ASP A 62 -8.45 -3.48 -13.71
N GLY A 63 -8.79 -2.36 -14.31
CA GLY A 63 -7.94 -1.19 -14.38
C GLY A 63 -8.71 0.10 -14.15
N SER A 64 -8.06 1.04 -13.49
CA SER A 64 -8.52 2.40 -13.24
C SER A 64 -7.36 3.36 -13.43
N ASN A 65 -7.62 4.68 -13.44
CA ASN A 65 -6.58 5.69 -13.63
C ASN A 65 -6.85 6.92 -12.75
N TYR A 66 -5.78 7.50 -12.22
CA TYR A 66 -5.76 8.80 -11.59
C TYR A 66 -4.55 9.58 -12.10
N ASP A 67 -4.79 10.71 -12.74
CA ASP A 67 -3.77 11.67 -13.23
C ASP A 67 -2.60 11.01 -14.01
N GLY A 68 -2.93 10.04 -14.89
CA GLY A 68 -1.94 9.31 -15.68
C GLY A 68 -1.35 8.08 -14.99
N HIS A 69 -1.59 7.87 -13.71
CA HIS A 69 -1.17 6.69 -12.97
C HIS A 69 -2.21 5.58 -13.05
N PHE A 70 -1.79 4.39 -13.46
CA PHE A 70 -2.70 3.25 -13.56
C PHE A 70 -2.79 2.47 -12.25
N ALA A 71 -4.00 2.12 -11.87
CA ALA A 71 -4.29 1.20 -10.78
C ALA A 71 -4.89 -0.08 -11.35
N PHE A 72 -4.18 -1.19 -11.21
CA PHE A 72 -4.62 -2.51 -11.65
C PHE A 72 -4.98 -3.39 -10.47
N ALA A 73 -5.94 -4.29 -10.67
CA ALA A 73 -6.25 -5.36 -9.74
C ALA A 73 -6.20 -6.70 -10.50
N TYR A 74 -5.53 -7.68 -9.91
CA TYR A 74 -5.39 -9.04 -10.43
C TYR A 74 -5.88 -10.03 -9.38
N TYR A 75 -6.88 -10.82 -9.71
CA TYR A 75 -7.53 -11.69 -8.74
C TYR A 75 -8.15 -12.93 -9.39
N ARG A 76 -8.28 -13.99 -8.61
CA ARG A 76 -8.94 -15.21 -9.09
C ARG A 76 -10.46 -15.03 -9.14
N PRO A 77 -11.19 -15.76 -10.01
CA PRO A 77 -12.65 -15.70 -10.07
C PRO A 77 -13.35 -15.90 -8.73
N SER A 78 -12.77 -16.72 -7.84
CA SER A 78 -13.30 -16.94 -6.50
C SER A 78 -13.33 -15.69 -5.60
N ALA A 79 -12.50 -14.69 -5.87
CA ALA A 79 -12.42 -13.44 -5.13
C ALA A 79 -13.21 -12.29 -5.77
N GLU A 80 -13.80 -12.48 -6.96
CA GLU A 80 -14.47 -11.45 -7.76
C GLU A 80 -15.49 -10.64 -6.98
N SER A 81 -16.23 -11.28 -6.06
CA SER A 81 -17.26 -10.61 -5.25
C SER A 81 -16.77 -9.39 -4.46
N SER A 82 -15.51 -9.36 -4.08
CA SER A 82 -14.87 -8.23 -3.39
C SER A 82 -13.86 -7.51 -4.28
N TRP A 83 -13.08 -8.26 -5.03
CA TRP A 83 -11.95 -7.75 -5.80
C TRP A 83 -12.32 -6.98 -7.08
N SER A 84 -13.54 -7.10 -7.58
CA SER A 84 -14.06 -6.23 -8.65
C SER A 84 -14.04 -4.72 -8.31
N GLU A 85 -13.94 -4.37 -7.03
CA GLU A 85 -13.77 -2.99 -6.56
C GLU A 85 -12.30 -2.60 -6.34
N ALA A 86 -11.36 -3.55 -6.32
CA ALA A 86 -9.97 -3.32 -5.91
C ALA A 86 -9.22 -2.29 -6.76
N ALA A 87 -9.45 -2.24 -8.09
CA ALA A 87 -8.84 -1.23 -8.95
C ALA A 87 -9.33 0.20 -8.62
N LYS A 88 -10.59 0.36 -8.23
CA LYS A 88 -11.13 1.65 -7.79
C LYS A 88 -10.60 2.04 -6.41
N MET A 89 -10.49 1.06 -5.51
CA MET A 89 -9.90 1.22 -4.18
C MET A 89 -8.45 1.70 -4.31
N SER A 90 -7.65 1.03 -5.13
CA SER A 90 -6.26 1.38 -5.42
C SER A 90 -6.14 2.79 -6.01
N ARG A 91 -6.99 3.15 -6.98
CA ARG A 91 -7.04 4.50 -7.55
C ARG A 91 -7.34 5.55 -6.50
N PHE A 92 -8.27 5.28 -5.59
CA PHE A 92 -8.61 6.22 -4.53
C PHE A 92 -7.42 6.43 -3.58
N SER A 93 -6.74 5.35 -3.17
CA SER A 93 -5.56 5.44 -2.32
C SER A 93 -4.45 6.27 -2.97
N ILE A 94 -4.16 6.06 -4.27
CA ILE A 94 -3.19 6.88 -5.01
C ILE A 94 -3.60 8.36 -4.98
N LYS A 95 -4.87 8.66 -5.27
CA LYS A 95 -5.38 10.03 -5.25
C LYS A 95 -5.20 10.67 -3.89
N GLU A 96 -5.70 10.02 -2.84
CA GLU A 96 -5.71 10.53 -1.48
C GLU A 96 -4.31 10.85 -0.96
N TYR A 97 -3.38 9.91 -1.14
CA TYR A 97 -1.99 10.12 -0.70
C TYR A 97 -1.23 11.12 -1.57
N SER A 98 -1.52 11.16 -2.88
CA SER A 98 -0.91 12.15 -3.78
C SER A 98 -1.32 13.58 -3.43
N GLU A 99 -2.59 13.79 -3.13
CA GLU A 99 -3.12 15.13 -2.80
C GLU A 99 -2.68 15.62 -1.41
N ARG A 100 -2.47 14.69 -0.46
CA ARG A 100 -2.08 15.06 0.91
C ARG A 100 -0.58 15.18 1.13
N TRP A 101 0.20 14.25 0.57
CA TRP A 101 1.60 14.08 1.01
C TRP A 101 2.62 14.38 -0.08
N LEU A 102 2.59 13.63 -1.17
CA LEU A 102 3.50 13.76 -2.32
C LEU A 102 2.83 13.14 -3.54
N PRO A 103 2.89 13.74 -4.73
CA PRO A 103 2.41 13.10 -5.95
C PRO A 103 3.01 11.69 -6.14
N TYR A 104 2.18 10.73 -6.51
CA TYR A 104 2.59 9.34 -6.72
C TYR A 104 3.75 9.26 -7.73
N PRO A 105 4.91 8.71 -7.37
CA PRO A 105 6.11 8.82 -8.23
C PRO A 105 6.23 7.72 -9.28
N TYR A 106 5.35 6.71 -9.26
CA TYR A 106 5.45 5.55 -10.13
C TYR A 106 4.35 5.55 -11.20
N PRO A 107 4.56 4.87 -12.35
CA PRO A 107 3.59 4.86 -13.44
C PRO A 107 2.31 4.09 -13.13
N HIS A 108 2.37 3.10 -12.26
CA HIS A 108 1.23 2.26 -11.90
C HIS A 108 1.37 1.66 -10.50
N ILE A 109 0.28 1.06 -10.04
CA ILE A 109 0.22 0.11 -8.93
C ILE A 109 -0.58 -1.11 -9.35
N SER A 110 -0.19 -2.28 -8.91
CA SER A 110 -0.91 -3.54 -9.11
C SER A 110 -1.26 -4.13 -7.76
N ALA A 111 -2.53 -4.13 -7.41
CA ALA A 111 -3.06 -4.93 -6.32
C ALA A 111 -3.24 -6.37 -6.81
N VAL A 112 -2.67 -7.34 -6.11
CA VAL A 112 -2.62 -8.74 -6.54
C VAL A 112 -3.15 -9.65 -5.44
N GLU A 113 -4.23 -10.35 -5.74
CA GLU A 113 -4.76 -11.36 -4.83
C GLU A 113 -3.81 -12.57 -4.77
N GLY A 114 -3.40 -12.91 -3.56
CA GLY A 114 -2.45 -13.96 -3.30
C GLY A 114 -2.60 -14.62 -1.93
N PRO A 115 -1.67 -15.51 -1.57
CA PRO A 115 -1.72 -16.24 -0.30
C PRO A 115 -1.26 -15.42 0.91
N ILE A 116 -0.72 -14.21 0.69
CA ILE A 116 -0.18 -13.33 1.73
C ILE A 116 -1.27 -12.35 2.17
N SER A 117 -1.37 -12.06 3.47
CA SER A 117 -2.44 -11.21 3.99
C SER A 117 -2.26 -9.72 3.71
N GLY A 118 -1.05 -9.29 3.44
CA GLY A 118 -0.63 -7.96 3.04
C GLY A 118 0.87 -7.98 2.84
N MET A 119 1.38 -7.38 1.76
CA MET A 119 2.81 -7.22 1.50
C MET A 119 3.05 -6.21 0.38
N GLU A 120 3.89 -5.26 0.66
CA GLU A 120 4.28 -4.20 -0.25
C GLU A 120 5.55 -4.52 -1.04
N TYR A 121 5.52 -4.17 -2.31
CA TYR A 121 6.69 -4.06 -3.19
C TYR A 121 6.53 -2.84 -4.09
N PRO A 122 7.60 -2.27 -4.64
CA PRO A 122 7.47 -1.16 -5.57
C PRO A 122 6.49 -1.48 -6.70
N MET A 123 5.39 -0.74 -6.76
CA MET A 123 4.31 -0.88 -7.74
C MET A 123 3.51 -2.21 -7.68
N VAL A 124 3.71 -3.03 -6.65
CA VAL A 124 2.97 -4.28 -6.44
C VAL A 124 2.58 -4.40 -4.97
N ALA A 125 1.29 -4.45 -4.72
CA ALA A 125 0.72 -4.74 -3.42
C ALA A 125 0.08 -6.13 -3.48
N MET A 126 0.39 -7.01 -2.53
CA MET A 126 -0.14 -8.37 -2.48
C MET A 126 -1.06 -8.52 -1.28
N GLU A 127 -2.27 -9.00 -1.50
CA GLU A 127 -3.28 -9.13 -0.46
C GLU A 127 -4.00 -10.49 -0.52
N ALA A 128 -4.56 -10.88 0.63
CA ALA A 128 -5.42 -12.05 0.70
C ALA A 128 -6.77 -11.81 0.00
N PRO A 129 -7.53 -12.88 -0.30
CA PRO A 129 -8.83 -12.78 -0.99
C PRO A 129 -9.83 -11.85 -0.32
N ASN A 130 -9.90 -11.80 1.01
CA ASN A 130 -10.83 -10.95 1.77
C ASN A 130 -12.28 -11.07 1.26
N ILE A 131 -12.78 -12.29 1.14
CA ILE A 131 -14.14 -12.58 0.71
C ILE A 131 -15.04 -12.93 1.88
N ARG A 132 -16.34 -12.71 1.70
CA ARG A 132 -17.34 -13.09 2.69
C ARG A 132 -17.26 -14.57 3.05
N GLY A 133 -17.31 -14.87 4.34
CA GLY A 133 -17.24 -16.23 4.90
C GLY A 133 -15.83 -16.66 5.31
N GLU A 134 -14.81 -15.91 4.92
CA GLU A 134 -13.42 -16.16 5.32
C GLU A 134 -13.00 -15.26 6.50
N ARG A 135 -12.10 -15.74 7.34
CA ARG A 135 -11.45 -14.95 8.41
C ARG A 135 -12.43 -14.18 9.31
N GLY A 136 -13.65 -14.66 9.51
CA GLY A 136 -14.66 -13.98 10.31
C GLY A 136 -15.44 -12.86 9.60
N LEU A 137 -15.23 -12.66 8.30
CA LEU A 137 -15.95 -11.68 7.48
C LEU A 137 -17.37 -12.18 7.21
N GLN A 138 -18.36 -11.68 7.96
CA GLN A 138 -19.72 -12.21 7.92
C GLN A 138 -20.57 -11.60 6.81
N THR A 139 -20.33 -10.34 6.47
CA THR A 139 -21.07 -9.61 5.45
C THR A 139 -20.17 -9.24 4.26
N GLN A 140 -20.79 -8.91 3.14
CA GLN A 140 -20.06 -8.36 1.99
C GLN A 140 -19.38 -7.02 2.33
N GLN A 141 -20.00 -6.22 3.18
CA GLN A 141 -19.41 -4.95 3.63
C GLN A 141 -18.16 -5.18 4.50
N ASP A 142 -18.17 -6.22 5.36
CA ASP A 142 -16.97 -6.59 6.13
C ASP A 142 -15.82 -7.00 5.21
N ALA A 143 -16.13 -7.77 4.15
CA ALA A 143 -15.16 -8.17 3.15
C ALA A 143 -14.57 -6.96 2.40
N LEU A 144 -15.40 -6.02 1.97
CA LEU A 144 -14.96 -4.80 1.29
C LEU A 144 -14.16 -3.88 2.23
N ASN A 145 -14.59 -3.73 3.48
CA ASN A 145 -13.85 -2.95 4.48
C ASN A 145 -12.46 -3.55 4.73
N SER A 146 -12.39 -4.87 4.90
CA SER A 146 -11.13 -5.58 5.10
C SER A 146 -10.22 -5.46 3.88
N LEU A 147 -10.75 -5.63 2.69
CA LEU A 147 -10.01 -5.50 1.45
C LEU A 147 -9.46 -4.07 1.27
N TYR A 148 -10.30 -3.05 1.48
CA TYR A 148 -9.84 -1.66 1.36
C TYR A 148 -8.77 -1.31 2.40
N ASN A 149 -8.93 -1.77 3.63
CA ASN A 149 -7.95 -1.55 4.69
C ASN A 149 -6.56 -2.07 4.28
N VAL A 150 -6.48 -3.29 3.75
CA VAL A 150 -5.20 -3.85 3.30
C VAL A 150 -4.71 -3.15 2.04
N ILE A 151 -5.54 -2.95 1.02
CA ILE A 151 -5.14 -2.25 -0.22
C ILE A 151 -4.58 -0.86 0.07
N THR A 152 -5.27 -0.06 0.88
CA THR A 152 -4.81 1.31 1.17
C THR A 152 -3.53 1.30 2.00
N HIS A 153 -3.34 0.28 2.86
CA HIS A 153 -2.11 0.08 3.61
C HIS A 153 -0.94 -0.26 2.68
N GLU A 154 -1.03 -1.31 1.89
CA GLU A 154 0.05 -1.74 1.00
C GLU A 154 0.40 -0.69 -0.07
N ILE A 155 -0.58 0.09 -0.51
CA ILE A 155 -0.33 1.22 -1.41
C ILE A 155 0.33 2.39 -0.68
N GLY A 156 -0.02 2.64 0.57
CA GLY A 156 0.61 3.69 1.39
C GLY A 156 2.11 3.48 1.54
N HIS A 157 2.57 2.24 1.55
CA HIS A 157 3.99 1.90 1.53
C HIS A 157 4.75 2.42 0.30
N MET A 158 4.07 2.79 -0.77
CA MET A 158 4.73 3.47 -1.90
C MET A 158 5.30 4.85 -1.49
N TRP A 159 4.77 5.45 -0.43
CA TRP A 159 5.32 6.65 0.22
C TRP A 159 6.30 6.28 1.33
N TYR A 160 5.94 5.37 2.23
CA TYR A 160 6.76 4.91 3.35
C TYR A 160 6.77 3.37 3.37
N PRO A 161 7.88 2.68 3.02
CA PRO A 161 9.24 3.19 2.86
C PRO A 161 9.72 3.33 1.41
N MET A 162 8.89 3.08 0.37
CA MET A 162 9.41 2.99 -1.00
C MET A 162 9.96 4.32 -1.51
N THR A 163 9.30 5.43 -1.21
CA THR A 163 9.77 6.78 -1.59
C THR A 163 10.60 7.43 -0.50
N VAL A 164 10.16 7.41 0.75
CA VAL A 164 10.92 7.89 1.91
C VAL A 164 11.50 6.69 2.62
N GLY A 165 12.70 6.28 2.24
CA GLY A 165 13.30 4.98 2.50
C GLY A 165 13.99 4.88 3.87
N SER A 166 13.25 4.85 4.98
CA SER A 166 13.81 4.58 6.30
C SER A 166 14.41 3.16 6.41
N ASN A 167 15.27 2.95 7.41
CA ASN A 167 15.78 1.63 7.73
C ASN A 167 14.76 0.85 8.57
N GLU A 168 13.90 0.07 7.94
CA GLU A 168 12.81 -0.70 8.54
C GLU A 168 13.28 -1.65 9.64
N ARG A 169 14.48 -2.23 9.49
CA ARG A 169 15.03 -3.14 10.49
C ARG A 169 15.36 -2.46 11.81
N LEU A 170 15.77 -1.21 11.75
CA LEU A 170 16.11 -0.42 12.93
C LEU A 170 14.92 0.43 13.40
N TYR A 171 14.11 0.92 12.48
CA TYR A 171 13.08 1.92 12.73
C TYR A 171 11.75 1.52 12.04
N ALA A 172 11.24 0.33 12.34
CA ALA A 172 10.01 -0.19 11.75
C ALA A 172 8.80 0.75 11.90
N TRP A 173 8.81 1.59 12.92
CA TRP A 173 7.79 2.59 13.17
C TRP A 173 7.75 3.73 12.13
N MET A 174 8.87 4.02 11.43
CA MET A 174 8.92 5.00 10.34
C MET A 174 8.40 4.44 9.02
N ASP A 175 8.28 3.15 8.92
CA ASP A 175 7.64 2.43 7.86
C ASP A 175 6.15 2.23 8.21
N GLU A 176 5.86 1.26 9.02
CA GLU A 176 4.51 0.82 9.37
C GLU A 176 3.68 1.88 10.11
N GLY A 177 4.36 2.62 11.00
CA GLY A 177 3.68 3.64 11.81
C GLY A 177 3.30 4.88 11.01
N PHE A 178 4.17 5.35 10.11
CA PHE A 178 3.83 6.42 9.19
C PHE A 178 2.73 5.98 8.23
N ASN A 179 2.85 4.76 7.73
CA ASN A 179 1.85 4.19 6.85
C ASN A 179 0.49 4.03 7.54
N THR A 180 0.43 3.44 8.74
CA THR A 180 -0.81 3.33 9.53
C THR A 180 -1.41 4.71 9.85
N PHE A 181 -0.58 5.73 10.08
CA PHE A 181 -1.05 7.09 10.28
C PHE A 181 -1.75 7.63 9.02
N ILE A 182 -1.15 7.52 7.84
CA ILE A 182 -1.78 8.02 6.61
C ILE A 182 -3.00 7.21 6.19
N ASN A 183 -3.05 5.90 6.50
CA ASN A 183 -4.21 5.05 6.23
C ASN A 183 -5.47 5.54 6.93
N THR A 184 -5.34 6.10 8.14
CA THR A 184 -6.48 6.62 8.89
C THR A 184 -7.31 7.59 8.06
N PHE A 185 -6.68 8.51 7.36
CA PHE A 185 -7.37 9.51 6.52
C PHE A 185 -7.96 8.88 5.28
N SER A 186 -7.23 7.98 4.63
CA SER A 186 -7.72 7.30 3.43
C SER A 186 -8.97 6.45 3.71
N GLU A 187 -8.99 5.75 4.84
CA GLU A 187 -10.17 4.97 5.26
C GLU A 187 -11.37 5.86 5.60
N GLU A 188 -11.15 6.97 6.32
CA GLU A 188 -12.20 7.93 6.65
C GLU A 188 -12.85 8.51 5.40
N ASP A 189 -12.02 8.97 4.47
CA ASP A 189 -12.51 9.65 3.28
C ASP A 189 -13.15 8.68 2.27
N TYR A 190 -12.61 7.46 2.12
CA TYR A 190 -13.20 6.45 1.24
C TYR A 190 -14.60 6.03 1.67
N TRP A 191 -14.76 5.75 2.97
CA TRP A 191 -16.02 5.30 3.52
C TRP A 191 -16.94 6.44 3.97
N GLN A 192 -16.48 7.70 3.87
CA GLN A 192 -17.20 8.89 4.38
C GLN A 192 -17.64 8.71 5.84
N ARG A 193 -16.75 8.15 6.66
CA ARG A 193 -16.99 7.82 8.08
C ARG A 193 -16.07 8.63 8.97
N SER A 194 -16.63 9.14 10.06
CA SER A 194 -15.85 9.72 11.17
C SER A 194 -15.57 8.71 12.31
N ASP A 195 -15.84 7.42 12.08
CA ASP A 195 -15.79 6.37 13.10
C ASP A 195 -14.38 5.91 13.44
N SER A 196 -13.39 6.26 12.65
CA SER A 196 -11.99 5.95 12.92
C SER A 196 -11.53 6.57 14.24
N LEU A 197 -12.05 7.74 14.61
CA LEU A 197 -11.78 8.37 15.89
C LEU A 197 -12.21 7.50 17.09
N ASN A 198 -13.31 6.76 16.97
CA ASN A 198 -13.75 5.85 18.04
C ASN A 198 -12.84 4.63 18.14
N ARG A 199 -12.49 4.00 17.01
CA ARG A 199 -11.49 2.92 16.98
C ARG A 199 -10.14 3.40 17.50
N LYS A 200 -9.70 4.59 17.13
CA LYS A 200 -8.46 5.19 17.63
C LYS A 200 -8.50 5.48 19.13
N GLY A 201 -9.68 5.74 19.68
CA GLY A 201 -9.89 5.84 21.13
C GLY A 201 -9.62 4.51 21.86
N GLU A 202 -10.11 3.40 21.32
CA GLU A 202 -9.85 2.06 21.85
C GLU A 202 -8.37 1.67 21.71
N GLU A 203 -7.76 1.94 20.56
CA GLU A 203 -6.33 1.72 20.32
C GLU A 203 -5.47 2.56 21.27
N LYS A 204 -5.82 3.82 21.52
CA LYS A 204 -5.16 4.72 22.47
C LYS A 204 -5.22 4.14 23.89
N PHE A 205 -6.39 3.67 24.31
CA PHE A 205 -6.54 3.02 25.60
C PHE A 205 -5.70 1.75 25.71
N PHE A 206 -5.69 0.91 24.67
CA PHE A 206 -4.89 -0.30 24.62
C PHE A 206 -3.39 -0.01 24.77
N VAL A 207 -2.86 0.98 24.06
CA VAL A 207 -1.47 1.42 24.15
C VAL A 207 -1.15 1.92 25.56
N MET A 208 -2.02 2.76 26.14
CA MET A 208 -1.83 3.27 27.51
C MET A 208 -1.73 2.16 28.54
N VAL A 209 -2.57 1.11 28.42
CA VAL A 209 -2.55 -0.05 29.32
C VAL A 209 -1.28 -0.88 29.13
N ASN A 210 -0.86 -1.08 27.89
CA ASN A 210 0.34 -1.85 27.57
C ASN A 210 1.63 -1.16 28.03
N ASP A 211 1.73 0.16 27.90
CA ASP A 211 2.88 0.93 28.34
C ASP A 211 3.13 0.89 29.86
N GLN A 212 2.10 0.56 30.65
CA GLN A 212 2.24 0.36 32.10
C GLN A 212 2.76 -1.02 32.48
N ARG A 213 2.91 -1.93 31.54
CA ARG A 213 3.39 -3.29 31.82
C ARG A 213 4.92 -3.29 31.99
N PRO A 214 5.46 -4.11 32.92
CA PRO A 214 6.92 -4.28 33.06
C PRO A 214 7.61 -4.81 31.80
N THR A 215 6.84 -5.33 30.86
CA THR A 215 7.30 -5.89 29.58
C THR A 215 7.19 -4.91 28.42
N ALA A 216 6.72 -3.69 28.65
CA ALA A 216 6.62 -2.67 27.61
C ALA A 216 7.98 -2.38 26.96
N GLN A 217 7.94 -2.14 25.67
CA GLN A 217 9.13 -1.78 24.89
C GLN A 217 8.93 -0.40 24.26
N PRO A 218 10.00 0.40 24.11
CA PRO A 218 9.93 1.69 23.41
C PRO A 218 9.67 1.53 21.91
N ILE A 219 9.05 2.51 21.27
CA ILE A 219 8.88 2.60 19.80
C ILE A 219 10.23 2.41 19.07
N MET A 220 11.30 2.93 19.62
CA MET A 220 12.66 2.87 19.06
C MET A 220 13.31 1.48 19.18
N THR A 221 12.59 0.45 19.62
CA THR A 221 13.11 -0.92 19.65
C THR A 221 13.31 -1.43 18.22
N PRO A 222 14.50 -1.89 17.82
CA PRO A 222 14.74 -2.49 16.52
C PRO A 222 13.83 -3.71 16.27
N ALA A 223 13.36 -3.92 15.03
CA ALA A 223 12.39 -4.96 14.70
C ALA A 223 12.84 -6.38 15.12
N ASN A 224 14.13 -6.68 15.01
CA ASN A 224 14.68 -7.99 15.42
C ASN A 224 14.81 -8.17 16.95
N ARG A 225 14.40 -7.17 17.73
CA ARG A 225 14.38 -7.19 19.20
C ARG A 225 13.00 -7.15 19.82
N TYR A 226 11.94 -7.19 18.99
CA TYR A 226 10.59 -7.36 19.51
C TYR A 226 10.44 -8.72 20.21
N ARG A 227 9.78 -8.71 21.34
CA ARG A 227 9.61 -9.92 22.18
C ARG A 227 8.68 -10.95 21.54
N ASN A 228 7.71 -10.48 20.77
CA ASN A 228 6.71 -11.31 20.10
C ASN A 228 5.97 -10.50 19.02
N ASN A 229 5.08 -11.16 18.27
CA ASN A 229 4.29 -10.52 17.23
C ASN A 229 3.30 -9.46 17.74
N ALA A 230 2.83 -9.56 18.99
CA ALA A 230 1.98 -8.51 19.55
C ALA A 230 2.75 -7.21 19.76
N ASN A 231 4.02 -7.29 20.19
CA ASN A 231 4.90 -6.14 20.27
C ASN A 231 5.23 -5.56 18.90
N LEU A 232 5.36 -6.40 17.87
CA LEU A 232 5.51 -5.90 16.49
C LEU A 232 4.29 -5.05 16.09
N GLY A 233 3.07 -5.59 16.20
CA GLY A 233 1.85 -4.86 15.86
C GLY A 233 1.66 -3.58 16.67
N GLU A 234 2.00 -3.61 17.96
CA GLU A 234 1.89 -2.42 18.81
C GLU A 234 2.94 -1.36 18.45
N LEU A 235 4.20 -1.73 18.38
CA LEU A 235 5.32 -0.77 18.34
C LEU A 235 5.66 -0.29 16.94
N ALA A 236 5.44 -1.11 15.92
CA ALA A 236 5.65 -0.70 14.55
C ALA A 236 4.44 0.05 13.98
N TYR A 237 3.21 -0.37 14.28
CA TYR A 237 1.97 0.11 13.66
C TYR A 237 1.18 1.06 14.57
N VAL A 238 0.63 0.54 15.67
CA VAL A 238 -0.44 1.20 16.42
C VAL A 238 0.09 2.39 17.23
N LYS A 239 1.10 2.16 18.06
CA LYS A 239 1.62 3.17 18.96
C LYS A 239 2.21 4.39 18.25
N PRO A 240 3.04 4.24 17.19
CA PRO A 240 3.54 5.40 16.45
C PRO A 240 2.42 6.14 15.70
N SER A 241 1.45 5.45 15.12
CA SER A 241 0.30 6.10 14.47
C SER A 241 -0.50 6.97 15.46
N ILE A 242 -0.77 6.44 16.66
CA ILE A 242 -1.46 7.19 17.73
C ILE A 242 -0.63 8.39 18.20
N ALA A 243 0.69 8.22 18.34
CA ALA A 243 1.58 9.32 18.72
C ALA A 243 1.56 10.44 17.68
N LEU A 244 1.60 10.11 16.38
CA LEU A 244 1.49 11.08 15.30
C LEU A 244 0.11 11.77 15.28
N LEU A 245 -0.98 11.04 15.49
CA LEU A 245 -2.32 11.61 15.60
C LEU A 245 -2.43 12.56 16.80
N ALA A 246 -1.85 12.21 17.95
CA ALA A 246 -1.81 13.08 19.12
C ALA A 246 -0.98 14.33 18.85
N LEU A 247 0.20 14.20 18.25
CA LEU A 247 1.04 15.33 17.85
C LEU A 247 0.30 16.26 16.89
N ARG A 248 -0.41 15.69 15.91
CA ARG A 248 -1.21 16.42 14.94
C ARG A 248 -2.41 17.13 15.55
N ASN A 249 -3.22 16.41 16.34
CA ASN A 249 -4.52 16.91 16.77
C ASN A 249 -4.48 17.73 18.08
N GLU A 250 -3.56 17.36 18.99
CA GLU A 250 -3.55 17.87 20.36
C GLU A 250 -2.40 18.87 20.62
N VAL A 251 -1.31 18.78 19.85
CA VAL A 251 -0.11 19.58 20.11
C VAL A 251 0.11 20.68 19.08
N LEU A 252 0.22 20.33 17.79
CA LEU A 252 0.56 21.27 16.72
C LEU A 252 -0.65 21.85 15.99
N GLY A 253 -1.76 21.14 15.99
CA GLY A 253 -2.91 21.39 15.14
C GLY A 253 -2.73 20.82 13.72
N PRO A 254 -3.84 20.37 13.08
CA PRO A 254 -3.77 19.71 11.76
C PRO A 254 -3.07 20.52 10.68
N ALA A 255 -3.34 21.80 10.57
CA ALA A 255 -2.78 22.64 9.51
C ALA A 255 -1.24 22.74 9.58
N VAL A 256 -0.68 22.81 10.81
CA VAL A 256 0.78 22.90 11.00
C VAL A 256 1.42 21.53 10.78
N PHE A 257 0.84 20.49 11.38
CA PHE A 257 1.38 19.14 11.27
C PHE A 257 1.35 18.63 9.84
N ASP A 258 0.21 18.71 9.15
CA ASP A 258 0.04 18.18 7.80
C ASP A 258 1.01 18.86 6.81
N LYS A 259 1.19 20.17 6.94
CA LYS A 259 2.19 20.91 6.16
C LYS A 259 3.62 20.43 6.45
N ALA A 260 3.98 20.26 7.72
CA ALA A 260 5.31 19.79 8.11
C ALA A 260 5.57 18.35 7.67
N PHE A 261 4.58 17.48 7.77
CA PHE A 261 4.69 16.08 7.36
C PHE A 261 4.80 15.95 5.83
N SER A 262 4.04 16.75 5.07
CA SER A 262 4.20 16.83 3.61
C SER A 262 5.58 17.38 3.23
N GLU A 263 6.06 18.44 3.90
CA GLU A 263 7.40 19.00 3.68
C GLU A 263 8.51 17.96 3.97
N TYR A 264 8.37 17.19 5.06
CA TYR A 264 9.26 16.06 5.36
C TYR A 264 9.26 15.04 4.22
N THR A 265 8.09 14.65 3.74
CA THR A 265 7.95 13.68 2.64
C THR A 265 8.65 14.15 1.37
N HIS A 266 8.45 15.41 0.98
CA HIS A 266 9.12 16.01 -0.18
C HIS A 266 10.63 16.10 -0.01
N ARG A 267 11.11 16.52 1.16
CA ARG A 267 12.53 16.67 1.47
C ARG A 267 13.29 15.35 1.43
N TRP A 268 12.63 14.27 1.87
CA TRP A 268 13.24 12.95 2.00
C TRP A 268 12.85 11.98 0.89
N ALA A 269 12.11 12.42 -0.13
CA ALA A 269 11.78 11.61 -1.29
C ALA A 269 13.07 11.04 -1.93
N PHE A 270 13.08 9.71 -2.12
CA PHE A 270 14.21 8.92 -2.62
C PHE A 270 15.50 9.04 -1.81
N LYS A 271 15.38 9.31 -0.51
CA LYS A 271 16.46 9.36 0.45
C LYS A 271 16.17 8.45 1.64
N HIS A 272 17.11 8.40 2.59
CA HIS A 272 17.10 7.46 3.70
C HIS A 272 17.17 8.17 5.05
N PRO A 273 16.06 8.78 5.52
CA PRO A 273 16.03 9.49 6.79
C PRO A 273 16.15 8.54 7.98
N THR A 274 16.67 9.08 9.07
CA THR A 274 16.66 8.47 10.40
C THR A 274 15.61 9.16 11.28
N PRO A 275 15.30 8.65 12.47
CA PRO A 275 14.43 9.35 13.41
C PRO A 275 14.86 10.80 13.72
N ALA A 276 16.17 11.06 13.79
CA ALA A 276 16.68 12.40 14.04
C ALA A 276 16.40 13.40 12.92
N ASP A 277 16.13 12.91 11.72
CA ASP A 277 15.77 13.74 10.56
C ASP A 277 14.27 14.08 10.52
N PHE A 278 13.48 13.35 11.30
CA PHE A 278 12.05 13.60 11.45
C PHE A 278 11.76 14.62 12.57
N PHE A 279 12.51 14.56 13.66
CA PHE A 279 12.38 15.47 14.82
C PHE A 279 13.31 16.68 14.71
#